data_8c2803949371c19417ade4fc2433a7d4
#
_entry.id   8c2803949371c19417ade4fc2433a7d4
#
_cell.length_a   1.000
_cell.length_b   1.000
_cell.length_c   1.000
_cell.angle_alpha   90.00
_cell.angle_beta   90.00
_cell.angle_gamma   90.00
#
_symmetry.space_group_name_H-M   'P 1'
#
loop_
_entity.id
_entity.type
_entity.pdbx_description
1 polymer ?
#
loop_
_entity_poly.entity_id
_entity_poly.type
_entity_poly.pdbx_seq_one_letter_code
_entity_poly.pdbx_strand_id
1 'polypeptide(L)'
;MIIFDALFIIMIGLILGSFLNVIIYRMPIMLEKKRSFINDFNLFIPRSHCRNCKKTIKIYQNIPVFSYLFLKGKCANCNHTISAQYPFIELLTSIFTVHAFLYFNFSPELFAILIFIYALIVISVI
;
A
#
# COMPACT_ATOMS: atom_id res chain seq x y z
N MET A 1 -19.72 -19.19 3.42
CA MET A 1 -20.01 -17.76 3.65
C MET A 1 -18.91 -17.07 4.44
N ILE A 2 -18.63 -17.47 5.67
CA ILE A 2 -17.59 -16.83 6.52
C ILE A 2 -16.21 -16.81 5.84
N ILE A 3 -15.85 -17.88 5.12
CA ILE A 3 -14.55 -17.98 4.43
C ILE A 3 -14.45 -16.97 3.29
N PHE A 4 -15.50 -16.78 2.50
CA PHE A 4 -15.54 -15.83 1.40
C PHE A 4 -15.47 -14.40 1.92
N ASP A 5 -16.18 -14.10 3.00
CA ASP A 5 -16.17 -12.78 3.62
C ASP A 5 -14.77 -12.46 4.16
N ALA A 6 -14.14 -13.44 4.82
CA ALA A 6 -12.78 -13.29 5.34
C ALA A 6 -11.78 -13.05 4.22
N LEU A 7 -11.84 -13.83 3.13
CA LEU A 7 -10.95 -13.65 1.98
C LEU A 7 -11.15 -12.27 1.32
N PHE A 8 -12.40 -11.84 1.18
CA PHE A 8 -12.72 -10.54 0.61
C PHE A 8 -12.14 -9.40 1.45
N ILE A 9 -12.30 -9.46 2.77
CA ILE A 9 -11.76 -8.45 3.69
C ILE A 9 -10.23 -8.46 3.68
N ILE A 10 -9.60 -9.65 3.63
CA ILE A 10 -8.15 -9.76 3.52
C ILE A 10 -7.65 -9.09 2.24
N MET A 11 -8.31 -9.33 1.11
CA MET A 11 -7.93 -8.72 -0.16
C MET A 11 -8.07 -7.21 -0.13
N ILE A 12 -9.16 -6.70 0.44
CA ILE A 12 -9.34 -5.25 0.61
C ILE A 12 -8.23 -4.69 1.47
N GLY A 13 -7.90 -5.33 2.59
CA GLY A 13 -6.81 -4.89 3.47
C GLY A 13 -5.46 -4.84 2.76
N LEU A 14 -5.15 -5.84 1.94
CA LEU A 14 -3.91 -5.86 1.15
C LEU A 14 -3.87 -4.74 0.13
N ILE A 15 -4.97 -4.49 -0.57
CA ILE A 15 -5.06 -3.41 -1.57
C ILE A 15 -4.90 -2.04 -0.89
N LEU A 16 -5.57 -1.82 0.23
CA LEU A 16 -5.44 -0.59 0.99
C LEU A 16 -4.03 -0.40 1.53
N GLY A 17 -3.39 -1.49 1.99
CA GLY A 17 -1.98 -1.46 2.42
C GLY A 17 -1.04 -1.07 1.30
N SER A 18 -1.28 -1.57 0.09
CA SER A 18 -0.52 -1.17 -1.10
C SER A 18 -0.65 0.33 -1.36
N PHE A 19 -1.86 0.87 -1.23
CA PHE A 19 -2.10 2.31 -1.36
C PHE A 19 -1.41 3.11 -0.24
N LEU A 20 -1.41 2.60 1.00
CA LEU A 20 -0.68 3.25 2.09
C LEU A 20 0.81 3.34 1.81
N ASN A 21 1.41 2.32 1.18
CA ASN A 21 2.80 2.39 0.75
C ASN A 21 3.05 3.53 -0.24
N VAL A 22 2.11 3.77 -1.16
CA VAL A 22 2.17 4.90 -2.08
C VAL A 22 2.16 6.23 -1.32
N ILE A 23 1.27 6.37 -0.35
CA ILE A 23 1.19 7.56 0.49
C ILE A 23 2.49 7.77 1.28
N ILE A 24 3.01 6.73 1.91
CA ILE A 24 4.24 6.79 2.70
C ILE A 24 5.42 7.27 1.85
N TYR A 25 5.52 6.80 0.63
CA TYR A 25 6.60 7.20 -0.27
C TYR A 25 6.40 8.58 -0.88
N ARG A 26 5.19 8.87 -1.38
CA ARG A 26 4.92 10.07 -2.18
C ARG A 26 4.62 11.31 -1.36
N MET A 27 3.98 11.16 -0.21
CA MET A 27 3.56 12.31 0.59
C MET A 27 4.73 13.22 1.00
N PRO A 28 5.85 12.73 1.54
CA PRO A 28 6.99 13.60 1.86
C PRO A 28 7.54 14.32 0.63
N ILE A 29 7.63 13.62 -0.51
CA ILE A 29 8.12 14.20 -1.77
C ILE A 29 7.18 15.30 -2.26
N MET A 30 5.88 15.07 -2.18
CA MET A 30 4.86 16.05 -2.58
C MET A 30 4.93 17.33 -1.72
N LEU A 31 5.11 17.17 -0.41
CA LEU A 31 5.23 18.32 0.50
C LEU A 31 6.48 19.14 0.22
N GLU A 32 7.59 18.52 -0.13
CA GLU A 32 8.80 19.22 -0.55
C GLU A 32 8.62 19.91 -1.88
N LYS A 33 7.98 19.26 -2.86
CA LYS A 33 7.78 19.81 -4.21
C LYS A 33 6.76 20.93 -4.27
N LYS A 34 5.85 21.05 -3.32
CA LYS A 34 4.96 22.21 -3.22
C LYS A 34 5.73 23.53 -3.09
N ARG A 35 6.96 23.47 -2.62
CA ARG A 35 7.85 24.64 -2.52
C ARG A 35 8.56 24.98 -3.83
N SER A 36 8.55 24.10 -4.83
CA SER A 36 9.38 24.24 -6.04
C SER A 36 8.59 24.36 -7.35
N PHE A 37 7.32 24.68 -7.36
CA PHE A 37 6.50 24.92 -8.58
C PHE A 37 6.50 23.82 -9.64
N ILE A 38 7.06 22.64 -9.38
CA ILE A 38 7.04 21.49 -10.30
C ILE A 38 5.87 20.59 -9.91
N ASN A 39 4.78 20.66 -10.68
CA ASN A 39 3.47 20.13 -10.27
C ASN A 39 3.09 18.75 -10.78
N ASP A 40 4.01 17.99 -11.39
CA ASP A 40 3.65 16.75 -12.07
C ASP A 40 3.76 15.49 -11.22
N PHE A 41 3.96 15.63 -9.91
CA PHE A 41 4.09 14.52 -8.99
C PHE A 41 3.02 14.57 -7.90
N ASN A 42 2.08 13.60 -7.91
CA ASN A 42 1.05 13.47 -6.90
C ASN A 42 0.79 12.00 -6.57
N LEU A 43 -0.26 11.67 -5.80
CA LEU A 43 -0.57 10.30 -5.41
C LEU A 43 -0.92 9.40 -6.61
N PHE A 44 -1.35 9.98 -7.71
CA PHE A 44 -1.79 9.24 -8.89
C PHE A 44 -0.81 9.30 -10.05
N ILE A 45 -0.01 10.33 -10.14
CA ILE A 45 0.93 10.60 -11.25
C ILE A 45 2.34 10.77 -10.69
N PRO A 46 3.38 10.17 -11.26
CA PRO A 46 3.33 9.13 -12.31
C PRO A 46 2.85 7.78 -11.82
N ARG A 47 2.62 6.84 -12.72
CA ARG A 47 2.29 5.46 -12.36
C ARG A 47 3.43 4.84 -11.54
N SER A 48 3.08 3.80 -10.80
CA SER A 48 4.07 3.05 -10.01
C SER A 48 5.21 2.58 -10.92
N HIS A 49 6.45 2.82 -10.49
CA HIS A 49 7.64 2.51 -11.27
C HIS A 49 8.78 2.07 -10.34
N CYS A 50 9.73 1.34 -10.89
CA CYS A 50 10.94 0.97 -10.17
C CYS A 50 11.78 2.21 -9.87
N ARG A 51 12.23 2.36 -8.63
CA ARG A 51 13.04 3.52 -8.21
C ARG A 51 14.42 3.55 -8.87
N ASN A 52 14.92 2.38 -9.30
CA ASN A 52 16.26 2.27 -9.89
C ASN A 52 16.24 2.45 -11.39
N CYS A 53 15.49 1.65 -12.15
CA CYS A 53 15.42 1.72 -13.60
C CYS A 53 14.31 2.64 -14.13
N LYS A 54 13.42 3.11 -13.25
CA LYS A 54 12.30 3.99 -13.56
C LYS A 54 11.30 3.43 -14.58
N LYS A 55 11.36 2.13 -14.84
CA LYS A 55 10.41 1.47 -15.73
C LYS A 55 9.06 1.31 -15.03
N THR A 56 7.97 1.59 -15.76
CA THR A 56 6.62 1.47 -15.23
C THR A 56 6.33 0.02 -14.82
N ILE A 57 5.79 -0.15 -13.62
CA ILE A 57 5.40 -1.46 -13.10
C ILE A 57 4.08 -1.88 -13.75
N LYS A 58 4.04 -3.09 -14.27
CA LYS A 58 2.82 -3.66 -14.85
C LYS A 58 1.80 -3.97 -13.74
N ILE A 59 0.52 -3.98 -14.09
CA ILE A 59 -0.56 -4.19 -13.12
C ILE A 59 -0.38 -5.51 -12.35
N TYR A 60 -0.05 -6.61 -13.03
CA TYR A 60 0.15 -7.90 -12.38
C TYR A 60 1.39 -7.93 -11.49
N GLN A 61 2.37 -7.06 -11.72
CA GLN A 61 3.57 -6.90 -10.90
C GLN A 61 3.30 -6.03 -9.66
N ASN A 62 2.11 -5.44 -9.55
CA ASN A 62 1.72 -4.59 -8.43
C ASN A 62 0.66 -5.25 -7.53
N ILE A 63 0.42 -6.54 -7.68
CA ILE A 63 -0.48 -7.30 -6.80
C ILE A 63 0.13 -7.35 -5.40
N PRO A 64 -0.63 -6.95 -4.35
CA PRO A 64 -0.09 -6.88 -2.98
C PRO A 64 0.48 -8.23 -2.52
N VAL A 65 1.65 -8.21 -1.89
CA VAL A 65 2.36 -9.35 -1.32
C VAL A 65 2.72 -10.42 -2.34
N PHE A 66 1.77 -10.89 -3.15
CA PHE A 66 1.99 -11.96 -4.12
C PHE A 66 3.02 -11.57 -5.18
N SER A 67 2.94 -10.34 -5.69
CA SER A 67 3.91 -9.82 -6.64
C SER A 67 5.33 -9.83 -6.07
N TYR A 68 5.49 -9.42 -4.82
CA TYR A 68 6.77 -9.44 -4.13
C TYR A 68 7.34 -10.88 -4.06
N LEU A 69 6.50 -11.85 -3.75
CA LEU A 69 6.91 -13.27 -3.69
C LEU A 69 7.27 -13.81 -5.06
N PHE A 70 6.48 -13.51 -6.10
CA PHE A 70 6.75 -13.94 -7.47
C PHE A 70 8.05 -13.36 -8.01
N LEU A 71 8.32 -12.10 -7.72
CA LEU A 71 9.54 -11.42 -8.18
C LEU A 71 10.73 -11.68 -7.25
N LYS A 72 10.55 -12.47 -6.19
CA LYS A 72 11.59 -12.77 -5.18
C LYS A 72 12.21 -11.50 -4.59
N GLY A 73 11.40 -10.47 -4.42
CA GLY A 73 11.83 -9.20 -3.86
C GLY A 73 12.71 -8.37 -4.79
N LYS A 74 12.64 -8.61 -6.10
CA LYS A 74 13.47 -7.91 -7.09
C LYS A 74 12.64 -7.35 -8.24
N CYS A 75 13.10 -6.25 -8.81
CA CYS A 75 12.48 -5.71 -10.01
C CYS A 75 12.62 -6.69 -11.18
N ALA A 76 11.55 -6.88 -11.95
CA ALA A 76 11.55 -7.78 -13.12
C ALA A 76 12.49 -7.32 -14.23
N ASN A 77 12.81 -6.03 -14.29
CA ASN A 77 13.61 -5.46 -15.37
C ASN A 77 15.11 -5.33 -15.00
N CYS A 78 15.42 -4.75 -13.82
CA CYS A 78 16.80 -4.45 -13.43
C CYS A 78 17.33 -5.30 -12.27
N ASN A 79 16.50 -6.18 -11.72
CA ASN A 79 16.82 -7.02 -10.56
C ASN A 79 17.21 -6.23 -9.28
N HIS A 80 16.89 -4.93 -9.23
CA HIS A 80 17.11 -4.15 -8.03
C HIS A 80 16.24 -4.67 -6.88
N THR A 81 16.82 -4.78 -5.69
CA THR A 81 16.12 -5.29 -4.51
C THR A 81 15.00 -4.36 -4.09
N ILE A 82 13.79 -4.90 -3.98
CA ILE A 82 12.61 -4.18 -3.49
C ILE A 82 12.60 -4.26 -1.97
N SER A 83 12.30 -3.14 -1.30
CA SER A 83 12.23 -3.10 0.16
C SER A 83 11.16 -4.06 0.69
N ALA A 84 11.50 -4.82 1.73
CA ALA A 84 10.55 -5.68 2.44
C ALA A 84 9.45 -4.88 3.16
N GLN A 85 9.59 -3.57 3.27
CA GLN A 85 8.57 -2.68 3.81
C GLN A 85 7.24 -2.80 3.05
N TYR A 86 7.28 -2.97 1.73
CA TYR A 86 6.06 -3.04 0.91
C TYR A 86 5.15 -4.20 1.34
N PRO A 87 5.60 -5.47 1.31
CA PRO A 87 4.73 -6.57 1.75
C PRO A 87 4.45 -6.53 3.25
N PHE A 88 5.37 -6.01 4.06
CA PHE A 88 5.18 -5.89 5.50
C PHE A 88 4.00 -4.97 5.83
N ILE A 89 3.95 -3.78 5.22
CA ILE A 89 2.84 -2.83 5.43
C ILE A 89 1.53 -3.39 4.89
N GLU A 90 1.56 -4.06 3.75
CA GLU A 90 0.37 -4.68 3.17
C GLU A 90 -0.22 -5.75 4.10
N LEU A 91 0.61 -6.65 4.62
CA LEU A 91 0.20 -7.67 5.58
C LEU A 91 -0.31 -7.06 6.88
N LEU A 92 0.42 -6.10 7.42
CA LEU A 92 0.04 -5.43 8.67
C LEU A 92 -1.33 -4.75 8.52
N THR A 93 -1.53 -4.02 7.44
CA THR A 93 -2.80 -3.34 7.15
C THR A 93 -3.94 -4.35 7.02
N SER A 94 -3.70 -5.47 6.33
CA SER A 94 -4.69 -6.53 6.17
C SER A 94 -5.08 -7.15 7.51
N ILE A 95 -4.10 -7.45 8.36
CA ILE A 95 -4.34 -8.03 9.69
C ILE A 95 -5.21 -7.09 10.53
N PHE A 96 -4.87 -5.81 10.58
CA PHE A 96 -5.65 -4.83 11.34
C PHE A 96 -7.06 -4.65 10.75
N THR A 97 -7.19 -4.67 9.44
CA THR A 97 -8.49 -4.56 8.77
C THR A 97 -9.40 -5.73 9.13
N VAL A 98 -8.88 -6.96 9.07
CA VAL A 98 -9.64 -8.16 9.44
C VAL A 98 -10.03 -8.12 10.92
N HIS A 99 -9.09 -7.76 11.78
CA HIS A 99 -9.35 -7.68 13.23
C HIS A 99 -10.44 -6.66 13.56
N ALA A 100 -10.36 -5.47 12.95
CA ALA A 100 -11.36 -4.43 13.13
C ALA A 100 -12.75 -4.88 12.62
N PHE A 101 -12.78 -5.54 11.46
CA PHE A 101 -14.03 -6.07 10.90
C PHE A 101 -14.67 -7.11 11.82
N LEU A 102 -13.89 -8.03 12.37
CA LEU A 102 -14.40 -9.04 13.29
C LEU A 102 -14.98 -8.43 14.57
N TYR A 103 -14.43 -7.32 15.01
CA TYR A 103 -14.86 -6.65 16.23
C TYR A 103 -16.08 -5.74 16.02
N PHE A 104 -16.05 -4.92 14.95
CA PHE A 104 -17.08 -3.88 14.72
C PHE A 104 -18.13 -4.27 13.69
N ASN A 105 -17.92 -5.33 12.89
CA ASN A 105 -18.75 -5.67 11.74
C ASN A 105 -18.90 -4.48 10.77
N PHE A 106 -19.90 -4.49 9.89
CA PHE A 106 -20.19 -3.36 9.03
C PHE A 106 -20.96 -2.29 9.80
N SER A 107 -20.25 -1.26 10.23
CA SER A 107 -20.82 -0.16 11.02
C SER A 107 -20.05 1.12 10.73
N PRO A 108 -20.63 2.31 11.03
CA PRO A 108 -19.89 3.58 10.89
C PRO A 108 -18.61 3.60 11.75
N GLU A 109 -18.64 2.95 12.91
CA GLU A 109 -17.48 2.84 13.80
C GLU A 109 -16.34 2.10 13.15
N LEU A 110 -16.62 1.07 12.33
CA LEU A 110 -15.60 0.35 11.57
C LEU A 110 -14.81 1.29 10.67
N PHE A 111 -15.50 2.14 9.91
CA PHE A 111 -14.83 3.08 9.00
C PHE A 111 -14.00 4.10 9.77
N ALA A 112 -14.52 4.61 10.86
CA ALA A 112 -13.79 5.56 11.70
C ALA A 112 -12.50 4.96 12.26
N ILE A 113 -12.57 3.74 12.80
CA ILE A 113 -11.38 3.07 13.37
C ILE A 113 -10.37 2.69 12.29
N LEU A 114 -10.83 2.30 11.10
CA LEU A 114 -9.92 1.98 10.00
C LEU A 114 -9.15 3.21 9.53
N ILE A 115 -9.82 4.35 9.38
CA ILE A 115 -9.17 5.61 9.01
C ILE A 115 -8.10 5.96 10.04
N PHE A 116 -8.44 5.83 11.32
CA PHE A 116 -7.52 6.10 12.42
C PHE A 116 -6.30 5.18 12.40
N ILE A 117 -6.51 3.87 12.24
CA ILE A 117 -5.44 2.87 12.18
C ILE A 117 -4.52 3.14 10.98
N TYR A 118 -5.09 3.41 9.81
CA TYR A 118 -4.31 3.67 8.61
C TYR A 118 -3.48 4.95 8.75
N ALA A 119 -4.04 5.99 9.34
CA ALA A 119 -3.30 7.22 9.62
C ALA A 119 -2.13 6.95 10.57
N LEU A 120 -2.33 6.13 11.61
CA LEU A 120 -1.25 5.76 12.53
C LEU A 120 -0.15 4.98 11.84
N ILE A 121 -0.50 4.04 10.95
CA ILE A 121 0.49 3.27 10.18
C ILE A 121 1.33 4.22 9.32
N VAL A 122 0.70 5.11 8.58
CA VAL A 122 1.41 6.06 7.72
C VAL A 122 2.34 6.95 8.53
N ILE A 123 1.84 7.53 9.62
CA ILE A 123 2.63 8.43 10.47
C ILE A 123 3.81 7.68 11.11
N SER A 124 3.61 6.43 11.52
CA SER A 124 4.66 5.64 12.17
C SER A 124 5.80 5.31 11.20
N VAL A 125 5.51 5.17 9.92
CA VAL A 125 6.50 4.76 8.91
C VAL A 125 7.14 5.96 8.21
N ILE A 126 6.43 7.06 8.07
CA ILE A 126 6.99 8.30 7.56
C ILE A 126 8.03 8.83 8.55
#